data_3bbf57605d0a2b1a871d68cba9528677
#
_entry.id   3bbf57605d0a2b1a871d68cba9528677
#
_cell.length_a   1.000
_cell.length_b   1.000
_cell.length_c   1.000
_cell.angle_alpha   90.00
_cell.angle_beta   90.00
_cell.angle_gamma   90.00
#
_symmetry.space_group_name_H-M   'P 1'
#
loop_
_entity.id
_entity.type
_entity.pdbx_description
1 polymer ?
#
loop_
_entity_poly.entity_id
_entity_poly.type
_entity_poly.pdbx_seq_one_letter_code
_entity_poly.pdbx_strand_id
1 'polypeptide(L)'
;MLLLAITNKLCQDIAVVPFLWVLPLSLYLLSFIISFDSPRWYHRAFWIPLLAVLLGLVVQNLYKAESHPDITPLATLYLGTLFVACMVCHGEVYRLRPGASRLTGFYLSLSAGGAAGGLFVALVAPFVFPDYFELHLALFLTAALVLVVLRQDSTLPLREGRARWAWAVPFVALTALGYGLADVATTSLRGSLSTTRGFYGVLKVNDNDAGNEGLHHLTLQHGATIHGLQYVDPEKRTDPSSYYTSTSGIGRLLRAHKPGGGRRVGAIGLGCGTLAAWGRAGDTFRFYEINHDVAHLATSTFTYLKDSKAKTELVMGDARLSMELEANQQYDVIVLDAFSSDAIPVHLLTLEAFDHYQRHLKPDGVIVVHVSNRYLDLHPVVYRIADKIGFPAITIDDNDTAYEDAGFYGSDWIIMTRNQVLLQQPLLKDVTKETVEFPARIMYWTDERSDLLSILASEEGSFLRWLQGL
;
A
#
# COMPACT_ATOMS: atom_id res chain seq x y z
N MET A 1 -4.19 -14.32 15.01
CA MET A 1 -3.79 -14.48 13.60
C MET A 1 -4.72 -13.72 12.66
N LEU A 2 -6.00 -14.12 12.52
CA LEU A 2 -6.91 -13.55 11.50
C LEU A 2 -7.09 -12.04 11.62
N LEU A 3 -7.22 -11.49 12.84
CA LEU A 3 -7.29 -10.04 13.07
C LEU A 3 -6.12 -9.30 12.41
N LEU A 4 -4.88 -9.70 12.71
CA LEU A 4 -3.70 -9.02 12.16
C LEU A 4 -3.55 -9.25 10.64
N ALA A 5 -3.84 -10.47 10.18
CA ALA A 5 -3.73 -10.79 8.75
C ALA A 5 -4.74 -9.99 7.91
N ILE A 6 -5.99 -9.85 8.37
CA ILE A 6 -6.99 -9.02 7.68
C ILE A 6 -6.66 -7.53 7.80
N THR A 7 -6.18 -7.08 8.96
CA THR A 7 -5.74 -5.68 9.12
C THR A 7 -4.61 -5.36 8.13
N ASN A 8 -3.60 -6.23 8.03
CA ASN A 8 -2.51 -6.06 7.05
C ASN A 8 -3.05 -6.01 5.61
N LYS A 9 -3.94 -6.94 5.24
CA LYS A 9 -4.53 -6.96 3.90
C LYS A 9 -5.27 -5.66 3.56
N LEU A 10 -6.11 -5.16 4.47
CA LEU A 10 -6.84 -3.91 4.28
C LEU A 10 -5.91 -2.71 4.18
N CYS A 11 -4.88 -2.63 5.04
CA CYS A 11 -3.93 -1.52 5.03
C CYS A 11 -3.05 -1.51 3.77
N GLN A 12 -2.85 -2.66 3.12
CA GLN A 12 -2.08 -2.74 1.89
C GLN A 12 -2.87 -2.41 0.64
N ASP A 13 -4.13 -2.87 0.59
CA ASP A 13 -4.96 -2.71 -0.60
C ASP A 13 -5.68 -1.34 -0.62
N ILE A 14 -5.84 -0.70 0.54
CA ILE A 14 -6.56 0.57 0.64
C ILE A 14 -5.61 1.72 0.95
N ALA A 15 -5.26 1.91 2.18
CA ALA A 15 -4.31 2.95 2.63
C ALA A 15 -3.92 2.73 4.09
N VAL A 16 -2.78 3.26 4.51
CA VAL A 16 -2.37 3.24 5.92
C VAL A 16 -3.06 4.38 6.68
N VAL A 17 -4.39 4.29 6.80
CA VAL A 17 -5.19 5.25 7.56
C VAL A 17 -5.44 4.70 8.96
N PRO A 18 -5.23 5.48 10.04
CA PRO A 18 -5.40 5.01 11.43
C PRO A 18 -6.73 4.31 11.71
N PHE A 19 -7.81 4.75 11.06
CA PHE A 19 -9.14 4.16 11.21
C PHE A 19 -9.20 2.69 10.76
N LEU A 20 -8.47 2.32 9.71
CA LEU A 20 -8.42 0.94 9.22
C LEU A 20 -7.71 -0.03 10.17
N TRP A 21 -6.99 0.48 11.16
CA TRP A 21 -6.41 -0.33 12.24
C TRP A 21 -7.37 -0.48 13.42
N VAL A 22 -8.11 0.59 13.73
CA VAL A 22 -9.04 0.61 14.88
C VAL A 22 -10.28 -0.22 14.58
N LEU A 23 -10.80 -0.18 13.37
CA LEU A 23 -12.06 -0.86 13.01
C LEU A 23 -12.00 -2.40 13.13
N PRO A 24 -10.98 -3.11 12.59
CA PRO A 24 -10.83 -4.55 12.81
C PRO A 24 -10.73 -4.91 14.29
N LEU A 25 -9.95 -4.13 15.07
CA LEU A 25 -9.81 -4.34 16.51
C LEU A 25 -11.15 -4.14 17.24
N SER A 26 -11.90 -3.11 16.86
CA SER A 26 -13.22 -2.83 17.44
C SER A 26 -14.21 -3.97 17.16
N LEU A 27 -14.23 -4.51 15.95
CA LEU A 27 -15.07 -5.66 15.58
C LEU A 27 -14.67 -6.93 16.35
N TYR A 28 -13.36 -7.16 16.53
CA TYR A 28 -12.87 -8.25 17.35
C TYR A 28 -13.33 -8.13 18.80
N LEU A 29 -13.17 -6.94 19.42
CA LEU A 29 -13.62 -6.70 20.80
C LEU A 29 -15.14 -6.78 20.93
N LEU A 30 -15.87 -6.23 19.97
CA LEU A 30 -17.35 -6.28 19.95
C LEU A 30 -17.84 -7.73 19.86
N SER A 31 -17.27 -8.54 18.99
CA SER A 31 -17.63 -9.96 18.88
C SER A 31 -17.35 -10.72 20.18
N PHE A 32 -16.28 -10.38 20.91
CA PHE A 32 -15.97 -10.95 22.21
C PHE A 32 -17.02 -10.55 23.25
N ILE A 33 -17.35 -9.26 23.33
CA ILE A 33 -18.40 -8.74 24.24
C ILE A 33 -19.73 -9.43 23.99
N ILE A 34 -20.20 -9.46 22.73
CA ILE A 34 -21.48 -10.07 22.34
C ILE A 34 -21.51 -11.55 22.70
N SER A 35 -20.44 -12.29 22.36
CA SER A 35 -20.40 -13.74 22.59
C SER A 35 -20.37 -14.10 24.08
N PHE A 36 -19.77 -13.24 24.93
CA PHE A 36 -19.66 -13.48 26.37
C PHE A 36 -20.80 -12.86 27.20
N ASP A 37 -21.61 -11.96 26.60
CA ASP A 37 -22.82 -11.44 27.24
C ASP A 37 -23.90 -12.53 27.43
N SER A 38 -24.26 -13.23 26.34
CA SER A 38 -25.33 -14.23 26.40
C SER A 38 -25.20 -15.29 25.31
N PRO A 39 -25.48 -16.59 25.65
CA PRO A 39 -25.49 -17.67 24.67
C PRO A 39 -26.48 -17.48 23.52
N ARG A 40 -27.49 -16.63 23.69
CA ARG A 40 -28.50 -16.31 22.68
C ARG A 40 -27.95 -15.62 21.43
N TRP A 41 -26.79 -15.02 21.50
CA TRP A 41 -26.16 -14.33 20.37
C TRP A 41 -25.43 -15.25 19.40
N TYR A 42 -25.07 -16.44 19.86
CA TYR A 42 -24.36 -17.40 19.04
C TYR A 42 -25.20 -18.63 18.73
N HIS A 43 -25.67 -18.71 17.47
CA HIS A 43 -26.38 -19.87 16.94
C HIS A 43 -25.56 -20.51 15.81
N ARG A 44 -25.05 -21.72 15.99
CA ARG A 44 -24.25 -22.44 14.99
C ARG A 44 -24.93 -22.53 13.62
N ALA A 45 -26.24 -22.78 13.61
CA ALA A 45 -27.02 -22.92 12.38
C ALA A 45 -27.05 -21.65 11.52
N PHE A 46 -26.75 -20.49 12.11
CA PHE A 46 -26.65 -19.21 11.39
C PHE A 46 -25.18 -18.83 11.10
N TRP A 47 -24.34 -18.77 12.14
CA TRP A 47 -23.01 -18.21 12.04
C TRP A 47 -22.04 -19.08 11.23
N ILE A 48 -22.12 -20.44 11.33
CA ILE A 48 -21.21 -21.32 10.61
C ILE A 48 -21.49 -21.36 9.10
N PRO A 49 -22.72 -21.47 8.60
CA PRO A 49 -23.01 -21.34 7.18
C PRO A 49 -22.64 -19.97 6.63
N LEU A 50 -22.91 -18.90 7.38
CA LEU A 50 -22.51 -17.54 6.97
C LEU A 50 -20.97 -17.43 6.82
N LEU A 51 -20.21 -17.98 7.78
CA LEU A 51 -18.76 -18.05 7.68
C LEU A 51 -18.31 -18.81 6.41
N ALA A 52 -18.92 -19.96 6.13
CA ALA A 52 -18.56 -20.73 4.94
C ALA A 52 -18.80 -19.96 3.62
N VAL A 53 -19.90 -19.23 3.52
CA VAL A 53 -20.19 -18.36 2.37
C VAL A 53 -19.15 -17.25 2.26
N LEU A 54 -18.85 -16.56 3.36
CA LEU A 54 -17.86 -15.47 3.35
C LEU A 54 -16.46 -15.95 3.01
N LEU A 55 -16.03 -17.12 3.50
CA LEU A 55 -14.76 -17.71 3.12
C LEU A 55 -14.69 -18.01 1.62
N GLY A 56 -15.78 -18.52 1.02
CA GLY A 56 -15.87 -18.70 -0.43
C GLY A 56 -15.76 -17.39 -1.21
N LEU A 57 -16.44 -16.34 -0.75
CA LEU A 57 -16.36 -15.01 -1.37
C LEU A 57 -14.97 -14.39 -1.24
N VAL A 58 -14.28 -14.59 -0.12
CA VAL A 58 -12.89 -14.13 0.05
C VAL A 58 -11.97 -14.85 -0.93
N VAL A 59 -12.08 -16.17 -1.08
CA VAL A 59 -11.28 -16.90 -2.08
C VAL A 59 -11.57 -16.39 -3.50
N GLN A 60 -12.84 -16.18 -3.85
CA GLN A 60 -13.21 -15.64 -5.15
C GLN A 60 -12.62 -14.23 -5.37
N ASN A 61 -12.63 -13.38 -4.34
CA ASN A 61 -12.01 -12.04 -4.42
C ASN A 61 -10.49 -12.12 -4.60
N LEU A 62 -9.83 -13.03 -3.87
CA LEU A 62 -8.38 -13.24 -4.01
C LEU A 62 -7.98 -13.72 -5.43
N TYR A 63 -8.83 -14.46 -6.13
CA TYR A 63 -8.61 -14.83 -7.53
C TYR A 63 -8.76 -13.67 -8.51
N LYS A 64 -9.64 -12.72 -8.22
CA LYS A 64 -9.90 -11.62 -9.15
C LYS A 64 -8.73 -10.66 -9.30
N ALA A 65 -7.87 -10.54 -8.25
CA ALA A 65 -6.63 -9.74 -8.22
C ALA A 65 -6.74 -8.43 -9.03
N GLU A 66 -7.84 -7.68 -8.83
CA GLU A 66 -8.07 -6.43 -9.55
C GLU A 66 -7.02 -5.41 -9.14
N SER A 67 -6.39 -4.77 -10.11
CA SER A 67 -5.38 -3.72 -9.87
C SER A 67 -5.98 -2.53 -9.11
N HIS A 68 -7.31 -2.38 -9.17
CA HIS A 68 -8.05 -1.25 -8.59
C HIS A 68 -9.38 -1.71 -7.99
N PRO A 69 -9.39 -2.43 -6.83
CA PRO A 69 -10.64 -2.86 -6.22
C PRO A 69 -11.38 -1.68 -5.60
N ASP A 70 -12.70 -1.67 -5.72
CA ASP A 70 -13.55 -0.76 -4.95
C ASP A 70 -13.38 -1.01 -3.45
N ILE A 71 -13.09 0.05 -2.69
CA ILE A 71 -12.79 -0.04 -1.25
C ILE A 71 -13.98 -0.57 -0.45
N THR A 72 -15.17 -0.06 -0.72
CA THR A 72 -16.37 -0.35 0.09
C THR A 72 -16.72 -1.84 0.08
N PRO A 73 -16.88 -2.51 -1.09
CA PRO A 73 -17.15 -3.94 -1.12
C PRO A 73 -15.97 -4.75 -0.57
N LEU A 74 -14.72 -4.35 -0.83
CA LEU A 74 -13.54 -5.02 -0.32
C LEU A 74 -13.49 -4.97 1.22
N ALA A 75 -13.56 -3.77 1.80
CA ALA A 75 -13.56 -3.59 3.24
C ALA A 75 -14.73 -4.33 3.91
N THR A 76 -15.94 -4.24 3.33
CA THR A 76 -17.13 -4.92 3.86
C THR A 76 -16.94 -6.44 3.86
N LEU A 77 -16.36 -7.02 2.81
CA LEU A 77 -16.10 -8.45 2.71
C LEU A 77 -15.12 -8.91 3.78
N TYR A 78 -13.96 -8.25 3.90
CA TYR A 78 -12.92 -8.68 4.83
C TYR A 78 -13.29 -8.39 6.30
N LEU A 79 -13.86 -7.23 6.60
CA LEU A 79 -14.33 -6.89 7.94
C LEU A 79 -15.53 -7.75 8.37
N GLY A 80 -16.46 -8.00 7.46
CA GLY A 80 -17.56 -8.93 7.69
C GLY A 80 -17.08 -10.35 7.96
N THR A 81 -16.11 -10.82 7.17
CA THR A 81 -15.48 -12.14 7.39
C THR A 81 -14.78 -12.21 8.74
N LEU A 82 -14.02 -11.17 9.11
CA LEU A 82 -13.38 -11.09 10.43
C LEU A 82 -14.42 -11.17 11.55
N PHE A 83 -15.46 -10.34 11.48
CA PHE A 83 -16.49 -10.31 12.52
C PHE A 83 -17.20 -11.66 12.67
N VAL A 84 -17.62 -12.27 11.57
CA VAL A 84 -18.30 -13.59 11.59
C VAL A 84 -17.36 -14.69 12.09
N ALA A 85 -16.11 -14.71 11.65
CA ALA A 85 -15.11 -15.66 12.14
C ALA A 85 -14.85 -15.50 13.65
N CYS A 86 -14.76 -14.23 14.12
CA CYS A 86 -14.64 -13.95 15.56
C CYS A 86 -15.88 -14.37 16.34
N MET A 87 -17.10 -14.12 15.82
CA MET A 87 -18.34 -14.59 16.45
C MET A 87 -18.38 -16.13 16.58
N VAL A 88 -17.91 -16.85 15.55
CA VAL A 88 -17.82 -18.30 15.61
C VAL A 88 -16.76 -18.74 16.64
N CYS A 89 -15.55 -18.20 16.58
CA CYS A 89 -14.48 -18.56 17.51
C CYS A 89 -14.84 -18.23 18.97
N HIS A 90 -15.30 -17.01 19.24
CA HIS A 90 -15.66 -16.57 20.60
C HIS A 90 -16.90 -17.28 21.12
N GLY A 91 -17.88 -17.54 20.26
CA GLY A 91 -19.07 -18.31 20.62
C GLY A 91 -18.74 -19.75 21.01
N GLU A 92 -17.86 -20.43 20.27
CA GLU A 92 -17.41 -21.78 20.63
C GLU A 92 -16.55 -21.77 21.90
N VAL A 93 -15.67 -20.77 22.08
CA VAL A 93 -14.90 -20.60 23.32
C VAL A 93 -15.84 -20.40 24.52
N TYR A 94 -16.89 -19.58 24.37
CA TYR A 94 -17.89 -19.39 25.43
C TYR A 94 -18.62 -20.70 25.77
N ARG A 95 -18.99 -21.52 24.78
CA ARG A 95 -19.61 -22.84 24.98
C ARG A 95 -18.72 -23.82 25.74
N LEU A 96 -17.40 -23.76 25.50
CA LEU A 96 -16.40 -24.61 26.14
C LEU A 96 -15.94 -24.08 27.51
N ARG A 97 -16.52 -22.97 27.98
CA ARG A 97 -16.15 -22.36 29.25
C ARG A 97 -16.33 -23.33 30.43
N PRO A 98 -15.29 -23.56 31.22
CA PRO A 98 -15.35 -24.45 32.37
C PRO A 98 -16.05 -23.80 33.55
N GLY A 99 -16.34 -24.59 34.60
CA GLY A 99 -16.85 -24.09 35.85
C GLY A 99 -15.88 -23.15 36.59
N ALA A 100 -16.39 -22.41 37.59
CA ALA A 100 -15.71 -21.31 38.26
C ALA A 100 -14.27 -21.63 38.75
N SER A 101 -14.02 -22.86 39.23
CA SER A 101 -12.71 -23.30 39.74
C SER A 101 -11.59 -23.36 38.70
N ARG A 102 -11.91 -23.35 37.40
CA ARG A 102 -10.93 -23.44 36.29
C ARG A 102 -10.91 -22.21 35.39
N LEU A 103 -11.60 -21.12 35.73
CA LEU A 103 -11.70 -19.94 34.89
C LEU A 103 -10.34 -19.23 34.69
N THR A 104 -9.49 -19.20 35.71
CA THR A 104 -8.14 -18.59 35.59
C THR A 104 -7.32 -19.28 34.49
N GLY A 105 -7.25 -20.62 34.49
CA GLY A 105 -6.53 -21.37 33.48
C GLY A 105 -7.15 -21.20 32.09
N PHE A 106 -8.48 -21.11 31.99
CA PHE A 106 -9.19 -20.86 30.76
C PHE A 106 -8.82 -19.49 30.14
N TYR A 107 -8.90 -18.40 30.91
CA TYR A 107 -8.52 -17.06 30.40
C TYR A 107 -7.03 -16.95 30.11
N LEU A 108 -6.18 -17.60 30.90
CA LEU A 108 -4.76 -17.67 30.62
C LEU A 108 -4.46 -18.35 29.30
N SER A 109 -5.14 -19.48 29.01
CA SER A 109 -5.00 -20.19 27.74
C SER A 109 -5.50 -19.35 26.55
N LEU A 110 -6.61 -18.63 26.74
CA LEU A 110 -7.15 -17.70 25.71
C LEU A 110 -6.16 -16.59 25.41
N SER A 111 -5.61 -15.95 26.43
CA SER A 111 -4.61 -14.89 26.29
C SER A 111 -3.32 -15.40 25.64
N ALA A 112 -2.84 -16.57 26.05
CA ALA A 112 -1.66 -17.21 25.49
C ALA A 112 -1.85 -17.55 24.00
N GLY A 113 -3.05 -18.07 23.62
CA GLY A 113 -3.39 -18.33 22.23
C GLY A 113 -3.45 -17.05 21.39
N GLY A 114 -4.02 -15.99 21.94
CA GLY A 114 -4.02 -14.66 21.32
C GLY A 114 -2.62 -14.13 21.08
N ALA A 115 -1.77 -14.17 22.11
CA ALA A 115 -0.37 -13.75 22.04
C ALA A 115 0.42 -14.60 21.01
N ALA A 116 0.28 -15.93 21.04
CA ALA A 116 0.95 -16.82 20.09
C ALA A 116 0.54 -16.54 18.64
N GLY A 117 -0.76 -16.31 18.40
CA GLY A 117 -1.25 -15.93 17.07
C GLY A 117 -0.75 -14.57 16.61
N GLY A 118 -0.61 -13.60 17.51
CA GLY A 118 -0.02 -12.29 17.24
C GLY A 118 1.47 -12.38 16.90
N LEU A 119 2.24 -13.08 17.74
CA LEU A 119 3.67 -13.31 17.53
C LEU A 119 3.94 -14.06 16.20
N PHE A 120 3.10 -15.05 15.88
CA PHE A 120 3.24 -15.74 14.61
C PHE A 120 3.14 -14.78 13.42
N VAL A 121 2.09 -13.94 13.37
CA VAL A 121 1.88 -13.01 12.23
C VAL A 121 2.96 -11.92 12.20
N ALA A 122 3.35 -11.40 13.37
CA ALA A 122 4.27 -10.27 13.45
C ALA A 122 5.75 -10.67 13.27
N LEU A 123 6.15 -11.85 13.78
CA LEU A 123 7.55 -12.26 13.83
C LEU A 123 7.87 -13.47 12.96
N VAL A 124 6.99 -14.47 12.89
CA VAL A 124 7.30 -15.73 12.19
C VAL A 124 6.92 -15.64 10.73
N ALA A 125 5.72 -15.16 10.42
CA ALA A 125 5.20 -15.11 9.06
C ALA A 125 6.11 -14.35 8.08
N PRO A 126 6.72 -13.20 8.42
CA PRO A 126 7.62 -12.49 7.52
C PRO A 126 8.88 -13.25 7.12
N PHE A 127 9.33 -14.20 7.94
CA PHE A 127 10.50 -15.05 7.63
C PHE A 127 10.14 -16.33 6.88
N VAL A 128 8.88 -16.79 7.01
CA VAL A 128 8.44 -18.06 6.42
C VAL A 128 7.77 -17.84 5.07
N PHE A 129 7.02 -16.75 4.93
CA PHE A 129 6.23 -16.45 3.75
C PHE A 129 6.79 -15.27 2.97
N PRO A 130 7.02 -15.42 1.66
CA PRO A 130 7.47 -14.32 0.81
C PRO A 130 6.39 -13.27 0.54
N ASP A 131 5.12 -13.61 0.79
CA ASP A 131 3.94 -12.75 0.67
C ASP A 131 3.03 -12.95 1.90
N TYR A 132 1.89 -12.27 1.99
CA TYR A 132 0.97 -12.30 3.15
C TYR A 132 0.13 -13.60 3.24
N PHE A 133 0.77 -14.75 3.09
CA PHE A 133 0.10 -16.07 3.13
C PHE A 133 -0.39 -16.48 4.52
N GLU A 134 -0.04 -15.72 5.57
CA GLU A 134 -0.65 -15.88 6.89
C GLU A 134 -2.17 -15.61 6.88
N LEU A 135 -2.68 -14.81 5.93
CA LEU A 135 -4.12 -14.66 5.72
C LEU A 135 -4.73 -15.97 5.24
N HIS A 136 -4.14 -16.59 4.22
CA HIS A 136 -4.59 -17.87 3.67
C HIS A 136 -4.59 -18.96 4.75
N LEU A 137 -3.50 -19.02 5.50
CA LEU A 137 -3.35 -19.98 6.61
C LEU A 137 -4.39 -19.73 7.70
N ALA A 138 -4.64 -18.47 8.10
CA ALA A 138 -5.58 -18.14 9.15
C ALA A 138 -7.03 -18.45 8.76
N LEU A 139 -7.42 -18.20 7.50
CA LEU A 139 -8.74 -18.57 6.96
C LEU A 139 -8.93 -20.09 6.96
N PHE A 140 -7.93 -20.84 6.48
CA PHE A 140 -7.96 -22.31 6.47
C PHE A 140 -8.03 -22.89 7.90
N LEU A 141 -7.18 -22.42 8.81
CA LEU A 141 -7.16 -22.87 10.20
C LEU A 141 -8.47 -22.54 10.94
N THR A 142 -9.11 -21.40 10.64
CA THR A 142 -10.43 -21.07 11.20
C THR A 142 -11.47 -22.08 10.77
N ALA A 143 -11.55 -22.42 9.48
CA ALA A 143 -12.48 -23.43 8.98
C ALA A 143 -12.18 -24.83 9.53
N ALA A 144 -10.91 -25.20 9.59
CA ALA A 144 -10.46 -26.47 10.15
C ALA A 144 -10.80 -26.59 11.65
N LEU A 145 -10.58 -25.53 12.43
CA LEU A 145 -10.93 -25.48 13.85
C LEU A 145 -12.43 -25.67 14.05
N VAL A 146 -13.27 -24.99 13.27
CA VAL A 146 -14.73 -25.17 13.31
C VAL A 146 -15.08 -26.64 13.07
N LEU A 147 -14.48 -27.27 12.07
CA LEU A 147 -14.74 -28.68 11.77
C LEU A 147 -14.33 -29.61 12.93
N VAL A 148 -13.17 -29.36 13.55
CA VAL A 148 -12.70 -30.13 14.72
C VAL A 148 -13.66 -29.98 15.90
N VAL A 149 -14.08 -28.75 16.22
CA VAL A 149 -15.00 -28.47 17.32
C VAL A 149 -16.35 -29.15 17.09
N LEU A 150 -16.91 -29.06 15.87
CA LEU A 150 -18.16 -29.73 15.52
C LEU A 150 -18.04 -31.26 15.65
N ARG A 151 -16.91 -31.84 15.23
CA ARG A 151 -16.66 -33.29 15.30
C ARG A 151 -16.53 -33.80 16.74
N GLN A 152 -16.02 -32.94 17.64
CA GLN A 152 -15.86 -33.32 19.07
C GLN A 152 -17.17 -33.18 19.86
N ASP A 153 -18.15 -32.41 19.35
CA ASP A 153 -19.43 -32.19 20.04
C ASP A 153 -20.30 -33.45 19.98
N SER A 154 -20.48 -34.12 21.15
CA SER A 154 -21.29 -35.32 21.30
C SER A 154 -22.80 -35.06 21.18
N THR A 155 -23.25 -33.80 21.22
CA THR A 155 -24.67 -33.44 21.14
C THR A 155 -25.19 -33.41 19.71
N LEU A 156 -24.30 -33.43 18.70
CA LEU A 156 -24.70 -33.39 17.30
C LEU A 156 -25.18 -34.79 16.82
N PRO A 157 -26.37 -34.86 16.19
CA PRO A 157 -26.95 -36.13 15.70
C PRO A 157 -26.18 -36.72 14.51
N LEU A 158 -25.18 -36.00 13.97
CA LEU A 158 -24.37 -36.41 12.84
C LEU A 158 -23.34 -37.53 13.15
N ARG A 159 -23.28 -38.01 14.41
CA ARG A 159 -22.26 -38.97 14.86
C ARG A 159 -22.65 -40.42 14.65
N GLU A 160 -23.92 -40.72 14.49
CA GLU A 160 -24.46 -42.07 14.45
C GLU A 160 -25.17 -42.43 13.13
N GLY A 161 -25.10 -43.70 12.74
CA GLY A 161 -25.84 -44.24 11.61
C GLY A 161 -25.50 -43.67 10.23
N ARG A 162 -26.52 -43.52 9.37
CA ARG A 162 -26.41 -42.92 8.03
C ARG A 162 -25.94 -41.45 8.02
N ALA A 163 -26.12 -40.74 9.14
CA ALA A 163 -25.69 -39.34 9.29
C ALA A 163 -24.16 -39.17 9.23
N ARG A 164 -23.34 -40.23 9.36
CA ARG A 164 -21.89 -40.14 9.20
C ARG A 164 -21.44 -39.64 7.82
N TRP A 165 -22.22 -39.86 6.78
CA TRP A 165 -21.95 -39.36 5.44
C TRP A 165 -22.12 -37.86 5.31
N ALA A 166 -22.87 -37.23 6.19
CA ALA A 166 -23.02 -35.78 6.23
C ALA A 166 -21.69 -35.06 6.53
N TRP A 167 -20.70 -35.74 7.15
CA TRP A 167 -19.36 -35.21 7.35
C TRP A 167 -18.54 -35.09 6.06
N ALA A 168 -18.95 -35.79 4.98
CA ALA A 168 -18.29 -35.64 3.69
C ALA A 168 -18.40 -34.19 3.16
N VAL A 169 -19.54 -33.51 3.34
CA VAL A 169 -19.78 -32.16 2.84
C VAL A 169 -18.81 -31.14 3.44
N PRO A 170 -18.73 -30.95 4.77
CA PRO A 170 -17.79 -29.99 5.34
C PRO A 170 -16.32 -30.38 5.13
N PHE A 171 -16.00 -31.68 5.00
CA PHE A 171 -14.66 -32.11 4.66
C PHE A 171 -14.28 -31.74 3.22
N VAL A 172 -15.18 -31.98 2.26
CA VAL A 172 -14.98 -31.56 0.86
C VAL A 172 -14.88 -30.03 0.78
N ALA A 173 -15.73 -29.30 1.51
CA ALA A 173 -15.66 -27.83 1.56
C ALA A 173 -14.32 -27.32 2.12
N LEU A 174 -13.80 -27.93 3.19
CA LEU A 174 -12.49 -27.59 3.75
C LEU A 174 -11.36 -27.90 2.76
N THR A 175 -11.43 -29.04 2.07
CA THR A 175 -10.44 -29.42 1.05
C THR A 175 -10.48 -28.45 -0.13
N ALA A 176 -11.68 -28.09 -0.61
CA ALA A 176 -11.85 -27.11 -1.69
C ALA A 176 -11.34 -25.71 -1.28
N LEU A 177 -11.61 -25.29 -0.03
CA LEU A 177 -11.07 -24.05 0.52
C LEU A 177 -9.54 -24.09 0.54
N GLY A 178 -8.95 -25.16 1.06
CA GLY A 178 -7.50 -25.34 1.12
C GLY A 178 -6.85 -25.33 -0.26
N TYR A 179 -7.47 -26.03 -1.21
CA TYR A 179 -7.02 -26.02 -2.61
C TYR A 179 -7.09 -24.62 -3.21
N GLY A 180 -8.23 -23.91 -3.09
CA GLY A 180 -8.40 -22.57 -3.63
C GLY A 180 -7.38 -21.58 -3.05
N LEU A 181 -7.18 -21.60 -1.72
CA LEU A 181 -6.19 -20.73 -1.08
C LEU A 181 -4.74 -21.05 -1.50
N ALA A 182 -4.41 -22.35 -1.66
CA ALA A 182 -3.08 -22.76 -2.13
C ALA A 182 -2.85 -22.39 -3.60
N ASP A 183 -3.87 -22.52 -4.44
CA ASP A 183 -3.80 -22.18 -5.86
C ASP A 183 -3.63 -20.67 -6.06
N VAL A 184 -4.37 -19.83 -5.34
CA VAL A 184 -4.17 -18.38 -5.32
C VAL A 184 -2.73 -18.04 -4.91
N ALA A 185 -2.22 -18.64 -3.84
CA ALA A 185 -0.86 -18.38 -3.35
C ALA A 185 0.20 -18.77 -4.40
N THR A 186 0.05 -19.94 -5.03
CA THR A 186 0.99 -20.40 -6.05
C THR A 186 0.91 -19.58 -7.35
N THR A 187 -0.29 -19.14 -7.73
CA THR A 187 -0.49 -18.28 -8.91
C THR A 187 0.14 -16.91 -8.69
N SER A 188 -0.04 -16.31 -7.51
CA SER A 188 0.60 -15.03 -7.14
C SER A 188 2.13 -15.10 -7.24
N LEU A 189 2.74 -16.23 -6.85
CA LEU A 189 4.20 -16.39 -6.94
C LEU A 189 4.68 -16.67 -8.37
N ARG A 190 3.90 -17.41 -9.17
CA ARG A 190 4.29 -17.73 -10.56
C ARG A 190 4.27 -16.52 -11.49
N GLY A 191 3.44 -15.54 -11.22
CA GLY A 191 3.35 -14.30 -12.00
C GLY A 191 4.49 -13.32 -11.76
N SER A 192 5.34 -13.57 -10.75
CA SER A 192 6.41 -12.65 -10.35
C SER A 192 7.78 -13.24 -10.62
N LEU A 193 8.68 -12.46 -11.21
CA LEU A 193 10.09 -12.80 -11.38
C LEU A 193 10.83 -12.85 -10.02
N SER A 194 10.46 -11.94 -9.12
CA SER A 194 10.99 -11.86 -7.75
C SER A 194 9.91 -11.34 -6.80
N THR A 195 9.85 -11.93 -5.61
CA THR A 195 9.00 -11.46 -4.51
C THR A 195 9.85 -11.36 -3.25
N THR A 196 9.92 -10.17 -2.67
CA THR A 196 10.70 -9.90 -1.46
C THR A 196 9.79 -9.27 -0.41
N ARG A 197 9.85 -9.78 0.81
CA ARG A 197 9.08 -9.27 1.94
C ARG A 197 10.00 -8.67 2.98
N GLY A 198 9.84 -7.38 3.26
CA GLY A 198 10.58 -6.64 4.26
C GLY A 198 9.69 -5.94 5.28
N PHE A 199 10.30 -5.08 6.10
CA PHE A 199 9.58 -4.25 7.08
C PHE A 199 8.56 -3.32 6.41
N TYR A 200 8.89 -2.81 5.24
CA TYR A 200 8.06 -1.86 4.49
C TYR A 200 6.96 -2.52 3.64
N GLY A 201 6.87 -3.84 3.65
CA GLY A 201 5.84 -4.57 2.90
C GLY A 201 6.40 -5.62 1.95
N VAL A 202 5.61 -5.99 0.95
CA VAL A 202 5.98 -6.96 -0.08
C VAL A 202 6.23 -6.24 -1.39
N LEU A 203 7.42 -6.43 -1.94
CA LEU A 203 7.82 -5.97 -3.27
C LEU A 203 7.77 -7.13 -4.25
N LYS A 204 7.19 -6.91 -5.42
CA LYS A 204 7.16 -7.87 -6.53
C LYS A 204 7.76 -7.24 -7.78
N VAL A 205 8.57 -8.00 -8.48
CA VAL A 205 8.95 -7.67 -9.84
C VAL A 205 8.19 -8.62 -10.76
N ASN A 206 7.29 -8.06 -11.56
CA ASN A 206 6.51 -8.83 -12.50
C ASN A 206 7.14 -8.72 -13.88
N ASP A 207 7.11 -9.84 -14.61
CA ASP A 207 7.57 -9.95 -16.00
C ASP A 207 6.33 -9.99 -16.89
N ASN A 208 6.08 -8.88 -17.60
CA ASN A 208 4.87 -8.68 -18.36
C ASN A 208 5.17 -8.78 -19.85
N ASP A 209 4.25 -9.39 -20.61
CA ASP A 209 4.28 -9.49 -22.05
C ASP A 209 5.58 -10.11 -22.63
N ALA A 210 6.19 -11.07 -21.91
CA ALA A 210 7.43 -11.74 -22.32
C ALA A 210 7.38 -12.38 -23.74
N GLY A 211 6.18 -12.65 -24.26
CA GLY A 211 5.96 -13.16 -25.63
C GLY A 211 5.89 -12.09 -26.72
N ASN A 212 5.95 -10.79 -26.38
CA ASN A 212 5.83 -9.66 -27.28
C ASN A 212 7.02 -8.71 -27.10
N GLU A 213 8.04 -8.83 -27.97
CA GLU A 213 9.29 -8.04 -27.87
C GLU A 213 9.03 -6.53 -27.73
N GLY A 214 8.04 -5.98 -28.41
CA GLY A 214 7.73 -4.55 -28.39
C GLY A 214 7.05 -4.04 -27.11
N LEU A 215 6.42 -4.95 -26.33
CA LEU A 215 5.67 -4.64 -25.11
C LEU A 215 6.28 -5.29 -23.86
N HIS A 216 7.28 -6.15 -24.02
CA HIS A 216 7.93 -6.84 -22.90
C HIS A 216 8.53 -5.84 -21.90
N HIS A 217 8.08 -5.87 -20.68
CA HIS A 217 8.52 -4.95 -19.62
C HIS A 217 8.48 -5.58 -18.23
N LEU A 218 9.34 -5.07 -17.36
CA LEU A 218 9.36 -5.37 -15.93
C LEU A 218 8.64 -4.27 -15.17
N THR A 219 7.80 -4.64 -14.18
CA THR A 219 7.21 -3.68 -13.24
C THR A 219 7.67 -3.93 -11.82
N LEU A 220 7.94 -2.86 -11.07
CA LEU A 220 8.12 -2.91 -9.63
C LEU A 220 6.80 -2.58 -8.95
N GLN A 221 6.23 -3.56 -8.25
CA GLN A 221 4.96 -3.44 -7.54
C GLN A 221 5.16 -3.53 -6.03
N HIS A 222 4.48 -2.65 -5.27
CA HIS A 222 4.42 -2.66 -3.82
C HIS A 222 2.96 -2.61 -3.37
N GLY A 223 2.45 -3.70 -2.80
CA GLY A 223 1.01 -3.83 -2.56
C GLY A 223 0.22 -3.81 -3.87
N ALA A 224 -0.75 -2.90 -3.99
CA ALA A 224 -1.52 -2.68 -5.22
C ALA A 224 -0.88 -1.66 -6.18
N THR A 225 0.17 -0.94 -5.75
CA THR A 225 0.74 0.20 -6.47
C THR A 225 1.96 -0.19 -7.29
N ILE A 226 2.04 0.27 -8.54
CA ILE A 226 3.20 0.12 -9.41
C ILE A 226 4.13 1.33 -9.20
N HIS A 227 5.36 1.08 -8.74
CA HIS A 227 6.37 2.09 -8.46
C HIS A 227 7.38 2.29 -9.59
N GLY A 228 7.12 1.76 -10.74
CA GLY A 228 7.91 1.96 -11.93
C GLY A 228 7.84 0.77 -12.89
N LEU A 229 8.23 1.05 -14.10
CA LEU A 229 8.24 0.12 -15.22
C LEU A 229 9.53 0.31 -16.00
N GLN A 230 10.08 -0.77 -16.55
CA GLN A 230 11.19 -0.70 -17.50
C GLN A 230 10.97 -1.69 -18.65
N TYR A 231 11.07 -1.21 -19.89
CA TYR A 231 11.08 -2.07 -21.05
C TYR A 231 12.35 -2.93 -21.10
N VAL A 232 12.21 -4.16 -21.54
CA VAL A 232 13.33 -5.09 -21.74
C VAL A 232 14.04 -4.81 -23.07
N ASP A 233 13.30 -4.30 -24.05
CA ASP A 233 13.82 -3.90 -25.36
C ASP A 233 14.98 -2.90 -25.22
N PRO A 234 16.20 -3.21 -25.75
CA PRO A 234 17.36 -2.34 -25.69
C PRO A 234 17.15 -0.92 -26.23
N GLU A 235 16.22 -0.74 -27.20
CA GLU A 235 15.94 0.57 -27.78
C GLU A 235 15.06 1.43 -26.86
N LYS A 236 14.21 0.81 -26.03
CA LYS A 236 13.24 1.49 -25.14
C LYS A 236 13.64 1.47 -23.66
N ARG A 237 14.55 0.61 -23.24
CA ARG A 237 14.86 0.39 -21.81
C ARG A 237 15.41 1.61 -21.09
N THR A 238 15.93 2.60 -21.83
CA THR A 238 16.42 3.86 -21.27
C THR A 238 15.41 4.98 -21.33
N ASP A 239 14.22 4.73 -21.91
CA ASP A 239 13.18 5.74 -21.99
C ASP A 239 12.48 5.90 -20.63
N PRO A 240 12.22 7.15 -20.21
CA PRO A 240 11.46 7.37 -18.99
C PRO A 240 10.01 6.90 -19.19
N SER A 241 9.59 5.99 -18.34
CA SER A 241 8.30 5.29 -18.38
C SER A 241 7.43 5.63 -17.18
N SER A 242 6.29 4.96 -17.05
CA SER A 242 5.36 5.13 -15.94
C SER A 242 4.91 6.60 -15.83
N TYR A 243 4.93 7.17 -14.64
CA TYR A 243 4.58 8.57 -14.35
C TYR A 243 5.77 9.54 -14.46
N TYR A 244 6.88 9.11 -15.08
CA TYR A 244 8.07 9.93 -15.37
C TYR A 244 8.23 10.29 -16.84
N THR A 245 7.19 10.13 -17.63
CA THR A 245 7.20 10.38 -19.09
C THR A 245 7.55 11.82 -19.45
N SER A 246 7.75 12.07 -20.75
CA SER A 246 8.03 13.43 -21.25
C SER A 246 6.86 14.41 -21.08
N THR A 247 5.65 13.90 -20.89
CA THR A 247 4.42 14.67 -20.69
C THR A 247 4.14 14.94 -19.22
N SER A 248 4.68 14.13 -18.31
CA SER A 248 4.51 14.31 -16.86
C SER A 248 5.10 15.64 -16.35
N GLY A 249 4.63 16.11 -15.20
CA GLY A 249 5.12 17.36 -14.61
C GLY A 249 6.62 17.35 -14.37
N ILE A 250 7.18 16.23 -13.87
CA ILE A 250 8.64 16.11 -13.66
C ILE A 250 9.40 16.02 -14.98
N GLY A 251 8.89 15.31 -16.00
CA GLY A 251 9.51 15.23 -17.31
C GLY A 251 9.57 16.60 -18.00
N ARG A 252 8.47 17.36 -17.96
CA ARG A 252 8.41 18.74 -18.48
C ARG A 252 9.38 19.67 -17.74
N LEU A 253 9.41 19.59 -16.41
CA LEU A 253 10.35 20.37 -15.59
C LEU A 253 11.80 20.08 -15.98
N LEU A 254 12.21 18.82 -16.03
CA LEU A 254 13.59 18.44 -16.35
C LEU A 254 13.99 18.75 -17.80
N ARG A 255 13.03 18.88 -18.71
CA ARG A 255 13.27 19.38 -20.08
C ARG A 255 13.42 20.89 -20.11
N ALA A 256 12.64 21.62 -19.34
CA ALA A 256 12.66 23.10 -19.27
C ALA A 256 13.87 23.62 -18.48
N HIS A 257 14.22 22.94 -17.38
CA HIS A 257 15.28 23.41 -16.46
C HIS A 257 16.66 22.98 -16.96
N LYS A 258 17.55 23.97 -17.18
CA LYS A 258 18.96 23.77 -17.61
C LYS A 258 19.11 22.72 -18.71
N PRO A 259 18.61 22.97 -19.92
CA PRO A 259 18.64 22.00 -21.02
C PRO A 259 20.06 21.54 -21.43
N GLY A 260 21.09 22.29 -21.09
CA GLY A 260 22.50 21.94 -21.33
C GLY A 260 23.14 20.96 -20.35
N GLY A 261 22.42 20.54 -19.30
CA GLY A 261 22.96 19.68 -18.23
C GLY A 261 23.68 20.43 -17.11
N GLY A 262 24.40 19.71 -16.25
CA GLY A 262 25.06 20.26 -15.06
C GLY A 262 24.12 20.48 -13.88
N ARG A 263 23.00 19.76 -13.85
CA ARG A 263 22.02 19.82 -12.76
C ARG A 263 22.45 18.93 -11.59
N ARG A 264 22.17 19.40 -10.39
CA ARG A 264 22.22 18.57 -9.19
C ARG A 264 20.79 18.31 -8.70
N VAL A 265 20.34 17.08 -8.79
CA VAL A 265 18.99 16.64 -8.47
C VAL A 265 19.02 15.77 -7.22
N GLY A 266 18.26 16.13 -6.20
CA GLY A 266 18.00 15.28 -5.03
C GLY A 266 16.65 14.62 -5.20
N ALA A 267 16.58 13.30 -5.13
CA ALA A 267 15.34 12.53 -5.24
C ALA A 267 15.05 11.82 -3.92
N ILE A 268 13.91 12.08 -3.34
CA ILE A 268 13.39 11.43 -2.15
C ILE A 268 12.48 10.30 -2.62
N GLY A 269 12.94 9.06 -2.48
CA GLY A 269 12.39 7.87 -3.11
C GLY A 269 13.19 7.47 -4.36
N LEU A 270 13.27 6.16 -4.60
CA LEU A 270 14.02 5.57 -5.71
C LEU A 270 13.11 4.84 -6.71
N GLY A 271 12.16 4.03 -6.21
CA GLY A 271 11.40 3.12 -7.06
C GLY A 271 12.32 2.19 -7.85
N CYS A 272 12.05 1.97 -9.13
CA CYS A 272 12.96 1.23 -10.00
C CYS A 272 14.09 2.10 -10.61
N GLY A 273 14.19 3.37 -10.21
CA GLY A 273 15.21 4.30 -10.68
C GLY A 273 14.86 5.06 -11.95
N THR A 274 13.59 5.06 -12.38
CA THR A 274 13.15 5.66 -13.66
C THR A 274 13.56 7.12 -13.81
N LEU A 275 13.56 7.91 -12.72
CA LEU A 275 13.99 9.31 -12.75
C LEU A 275 15.41 9.48 -13.33
N ALA A 276 16.30 8.49 -13.15
CA ALA A 276 17.67 8.53 -13.67
C ALA A 276 17.74 8.52 -15.20
N ALA A 277 16.68 8.10 -15.91
CA ALA A 277 16.59 8.17 -17.36
C ALA A 277 16.66 9.62 -17.88
N TRP A 278 16.25 10.60 -17.08
CA TRP A 278 16.36 12.04 -17.40
C TRP A 278 17.76 12.61 -17.23
N GLY A 279 18.70 11.82 -16.73
CA GLY A 279 20.08 12.23 -16.49
C GLY A 279 20.85 12.55 -17.77
N ARG A 280 21.53 13.69 -17.79
CA ARG A 280 22.40 14.13 -18.90
C ARG A 280 23.86 14.11 -18.46
N ALA A 281 24.77 14.13 -19.42
CA ALA A 281 26.18 14.27 -19.11
C ALA A 281 26.46 15.55 -18.30
N GLY A 282 27.17 15.42 -17.19
CA GLY A 282 27.44 16.49 -16.24
C GLY A 282 26.39 16.68 -15.13
N ASP A 283 25.24 15.99 -15.21
CA ASP A 283 24.28 15.98 -14.12
C ASP A 283 24.73 15.06 -12.99
N THR A 284 24.25 15.34 -11.78
CA THR A 284 24.34 14.45 -10.61
C THR A 284 22.94 14.22 -10.05
N PHE A 285 22.53 12.98 -9.96
CA PHE A 285 21.28 12.55 -9.35
C PHE A 285 21.59 11.80 -8.06
N ARG A 286 21.14 12.33 -6.93
CA ARG A 286 21.30 11.75 -5.61
C ARG A 286 19.96 11.26 -5.08
N PHE A 287 19.83 9.95 -4.93
CA PHE A 287 18.63 9.28 -4.46
C PHE A 287 18.74 8.96 -2.98
N TYR A 288 17.69 9.24 -2.23
CA TYR A 288 17.51 8.84 -0.83
C TYR A 288 16.47 7.74 -0.78
N GLU A 289 16.85 6.56 -0.31
CA GLU A 289 15.98 5.40 -0.24
C GLU A 289 16.08 4.72 1.12
N ILE A 290 14.93 4.51 1.76
CA ILE A 290 14.87 3.89 3.09
C ILE A 290 14.83 2.37 3.01
N ASN A 291 14.30 1.80 1.92
CA ASN A 291 14.11 0.38 1.76
C ASN A 291 15.28 -0.28 1.02
N HIS A 292 16.04 -1.11 1.74
CA HIS A 292 17.17 -1.85 1.16
C HIS A 292 16.76 -2.77 0.01
N ASP A 293 15.53 -3.34 0.05
CA ASP A 293 15.06 -4.23 -1.01
C ASP A 293 14.76 -3.44 -2.29
N VAL A 294 14.19 -2.23 -2.19
CA VAL A 294 14.01 -1.32 -3.33
C VAL A 294 15.36 -0.98 -3.95
N ALA A 295 16.34 -0.58 -3.13
CA ALA A 295 17.68 -0.24 -3.58
C ALA A 295 18.37 -1.44 -4.27
N HIS A 296 18.21 -2.64 -3.71
CA HIS A 296 18.74 -3.87 -4.31
C HIS A 296 18.10 -4.14 -5.68
N LEU A 297 16.78 -4.09 -5.79
CA LEU A 297 16.07 -4.32 -7.05
C LEU A 297 16.43 -3.27 -8.11
N ALA A 298 16.48 -1.98 -7.73
CA ALA A 298 16.85 -0.89 -8.64
C ALA A 298 18.29 -1.01 -9.19
N THR A 299 19.20 -1.68 -8.46
CA THR A 299 20.61 -1.84 -8.88
C THR A 299 20.91 -3.18 -9.52
N SER A 300 20.11 -4.23 -9.23
CA SER A 300 20.36 -5.60 -9.72
C SER A 300 19.44 -6.05 -10.85
N THR A 301 18.16 -5.63 -10.81
CA THR A 301 17.12 -6.08 -11.75
C THR A 301 16.84 -5.01 -12.80
N PHE A 302 16.66 -3.78 -12.36
CA PHE A 302 16.45 -2.64 -13.25
C PHE A 302 17.81 -2.03 -13.67
N THR A 303 17.84 -1.32 -14.79
CA THR A 303 19.10 -0.80 -15.36
C THR A 303 19.16 0.72 -15.43
N TYR A 304 18.10 1.45 -15.06
CA TYR A 304 18.04 2.91 -15.16
C TYR A 304 19.22 3.63 -14.50
N LEU A 305 19.60 3.20 -13.29
CA LEU A 305 20.75 3.81 -12.60
C LEU A 305 22.08 3.57 -13.34
N LYS A 306 22.25 2.37 -13.89
CA LYS A 306 23.46 1.98 -14.63
C LYS A 306 23.53 2.63 -16.01
N ASP A 307 22.38 2.74 -16.69
CA ASP A 307 22.30 3.25 -18.06
C ASP A 307 22.21 4.79 -18.12
N SER A 308 22.03 5.44 -16.96
CA SER A 308 21.97 6.91 -16.87
C SER A 308 23.25 7.57 -17.35
N LYS A 309 23.09 8.68 -18.09
CA LYS A 309 24.22 9.54 -18.50
C LYS A 309 24.69 10.48 -17.36
N ALA A 310 23.90 10.63 -16.30
CA ALA A 310 24.25 11.38 -15.11
C ALA A 310 25.12 10.53 -14.16
N LYS A 311 25.85 11.19 -13.26
CA LYS A 311 26.40 10.54 -12.08
C LYS A 311 25.25 10.24 -11.13
N THR A 312 25.02 8.98 -10.77
CA THR A 312 24.02 8.54 -9.80
C THR A 312 24.68 8.29 -8.45
N GLU A 313 24.07 8.79 -7.38
CA GLU A 313 24.49 8.58 -5.99
C GLU A 313 23.30 8.01 -5.22
N LEU A 314 23.52 6.98 -4.40
CA LEU A 314 22.47 6.36 -3.56
C LEU A 314 22.82 6.52 -2.09
N VAL A 315 21.89 7.08 -1.32
CA VAL A 315 21.97 7.26 0.13
C VAL A 315 20.92 6.40 0.77
N MET A 316 21.35 5.42 1.55
CA MET A 316 20.45 4.56 2.27
C MET A 316 20.02 5.20 3.58
N GLY A 317 18.71 5.21 3.83
CA GLY A 317 18.10 5.72 5.05
C GLY A 317 16.95 6.69 4.80
N ASP A 318 16.37 7.18 5.90
CA ASP A 318 15.33 8.21 5.83
C ASP A 318 15.89 9.49 5.20
N ALA A 319 15.17 10.00 4.18
CA ALA A 319 15.61 11.14 3.39
C ALA A 319 15.71 12.43 4.23
N ARG A 320 14.72 12.67 5.09
CA ARG A 320 14.68 13.86 5.95
C ARG A 320 15.82 13.83 6.97
N LEU A 321 16.01 12.71 7.65
CA LEU A 321 17.11 12.55 8.61
C LEU A 321 18.48 12.66 7.92
N SER A 322 18.62 12.10 6.74
CA SER A 322 19.85 12.21 5.94
C SER A 322 20.15 13.66 5.58
N MET A 323 19.15 14.39 5.07
CA MET A 323 19.30 15.81 4.73
C MET A 323 19.51 16.69 5.97
N GLU A 324 18.97 16.35 7.12
CA GLU A 324 19.22 17.07 8.37
C GLU A 324 20.70 17.04 8.76
N LEU A 325 21.34 15.88 8.58
CA LEU A 325 22.73 15.63 8.99
C LEU A 325 23.76 16.05 7.93
N GLU A 326 23.37 16.13 6.65
CA GLU A 326 24.27 16.47 5.56
C GLU A 326 24.57 17.97 5.47
N ALA A 327 25.74 18.29 4.93
CA ALA A 327 26.05 19.65 4.48
C ALA A 327 25.12 20.03 3.31
N ASN A 328 24.89 21.34 3.14
CA ASN A 328 24.05 21.86 2.07
C ASN A 328 24.52 21.32 0.70
N GLN A 329 23.60 20.62 0.02
CA GLN A 329 23.86 19.92 -1.24
C GLN A 329 23.72 20.80 -2.47
N GLN A 330 23.15 22.02 -2.34
CA GLN A 330 22.97 22.98 -3.46
C GLN A 330 22.23 22.33 -4.64
N TYR A 331 21.08 21.74 -4.38
CA TYR A 331 20.26 21.14 -5.43
C TYR A 331 19.65 22.20 -6.35
N ASP A 332 19.61 21.89 -7.63
CA ASP A 332 18.82 22.61 -8.62
C ASP A 332 17.35 22.18 -8.56
N VAL A 333 17.13 20.89 -8.31
CA VAL A 333 15.80 20.28 -8.20
C VAL A 333 15.80 19.29 -7.05
N ILE A 334 14.77 19.35 -6.20
CA ILE A 334 14.44 18.31 -5.22
C ILE A 334 13.11 17.69 -5.65
N VAL A 335 13.10 16.37 -5.82
CA VAL A 335 11.94 15.57 -6.22
C VAL A 335 11.46 14.79 -5.01
N LEU A 336 10.19 14.96 -4.62
CA LEU A 336 9.53 14.18 -3.59
C LEU A 336 8.62 13.15 -4.26
N ASP A 337 9.02 11.90 -4.21
CA ASP A 337 8.27 10.74 -4.73
C ASP A 337 8.52 9.50 -3.85
N ALA A 338 8.27 9.66 -2.55
CA ALA A 338 8.43 8.60 -1.57
C ALA A 338 7.07 8.07 -1.13
N PHE A 339 6.64 7.00 -1.76
CA PHE A 339 5.42 6.28 -1.41
C PHE A 339 5.74 4.87 -0.91
N SER A 340 4.99 4.40 0.08
CA SER A 340 4.99 3.00 0.50
C SER A 340 3.59 2.44 0.21
N SER A 341 3.42 1.70 -0.88
CA SER A 341 2.12 1.48 -1.51
C SER A 341 1.47 2.86 -1.81
N ASP A 342 0.19 3.08 -1.50
CA ASP A 342 -0.44 4.40 -1.64
C ASP A 342 -0.26 5.31 -0.40
N ALA A 343 0.54 4.92 0.59
CA ALA A 343 0.77 5.72 1.78
C ALA A 343 1.93 6.70 1.59
N ILE A 344 1.68 7.98 1.90
CA ILE A 344 2.72 8.99 1.96
C ILE A 344 3.27 9.06 3.39
N PRO A 345 4.60 9.02 3.57
CA PRO A 345 5.20 9.29 4.86
C PRO A 345 4.95 10.76 5.26
N VAL A 346 4.00 10.98 6.17
CA VAL A 346 3.57 12.33 6.61
C VAL A 346 4.74 13.22 6.98
N HIS A 347 5.75 12.68 7.65
CA HIS A 347 6.94 13.44 8.11
C HIS A 347 7.79 14.03 6.98
N LEU A 348 7.60 13.57 5.73
CA LEU A 348 8.23 14.15 4.54
C LEU A 348 7.43 15.34 3.95
N LEU A 349 6.17 15.51 4.37
CA LEU A 349 5.27 16.56 3.92
C LEU A 349 4.89 17.54 5.05
N THR A 350 5.76 17.71 6.03
CA THR A 350 5.58 18.70 7.09
C THR A 350 6.34 19.98 6.77
N LEU A 351 5.93 21.10 7.36
CA LEU A 351 6.61 22.39 7.19
C LEU A 351 8.09 22.28 7.58
N GLU A 352 8.39 21.55 8.65
CA GLU A 352 9.74 21.31 9.15
C GLU A 352 10.59 20.52 8.14
N ALA A 353 10.00 19.56 7.43
CA ALA A 353 10.70 18.84 6.35
C ALA A 353 11.05 19.81 5.21
N PHE A 354 10.12 20.69 4.84
CA PHE A 354 10.37 21.69 3.79
C PHE A 354 11.43 22.71 4.17
N ASP A 355 11.64 23.01 5.47
CA ASP A 355 12.76 23.83 5.93
C ASP A 355 14.10 23.15 5.64
N HIS A 356 14.19 21.81 5.82
CA HIS A 356 15.38 21.07 5.44
C HIS A 356 15.57 21.06 3.91
N TYR A 357 14.51 20.87 3.12
CA TYR A 357 14.62 20.91 1.65
C TYR A 357 15.10 22.28 1.16
N GLN A 358 14.54 23.39 1.67
CA GLN A 358 14.98 24.73 1.32
C GLN A 358 16.47 24.96 1.65
N ARG A 359 16.98 24.44 2.77
CA ARG A 359 18.40 24.54 3.14
C ARG A 359 19.32 23.91 2.11
N HIS A 360 18.87 22.81 1.47
CA HIS A 360 19.64 22.11 0.45
C HIS A 360 19.41 22.61 -0.97
N LEU A 361 18.52 23.58 -1.15
CA LEU A 361 18.17 24.11 -2.46
C LEU A 361 19.02 25.33 -2.82
N LYS A 362 19.31 25.52 -4.10
CA LYS A 362 19.84 26.79 -4.62
C LYS A 362 18.78 27.88 -4.54
N PRO A 363 19.16 29.18 -4.58
CA PRO A 363 18.19 30.29 -4.49
C PRO A 363 17.10 30.25 -5.56
N ASP A 364 17.39 29.77 -6.75
CA ASP A 364 16.50 29.61 -7.91
C ASP A 364 16.05 28.15 -8.12
N GLY A 365 16.30 27.30 -7.14
CA GLY A 365 15.99 25.90 -7.21
C GLY A 365 14.49 25.60 -7.15
N VAL A 366 14.16 24.36 -7.44
CA VAL A 366 12.78 23.86 -7.59
C VAL A 366 12.54 22.71 -6.63
N ILE A 367 11.41 22.72 -5.93
CA ILE A 367 10.87 21.54 -5.25
C ILE A 367 9.71 21.02 -6.10
N VAL A 368 9.71 19.76 -6.42
CA VAL A 368 8.62 19.12 -7.16
C VAL A 368 8.10 17.92 -6.37
N VAL A 369 6.79 17.88 -6.17
CA VAL A 369 6.11 16.89 -5.33
C VAL A 369 5.16 16.09 -6.19
N HIS A 370 5.32 14.75 -6.17
CA HIS A 370 4.33 13.83 -6.71
C HIS A 370 3.14 13.78 -5.74
N VAL A 371 1.94 14.09 -6.24
CA VAL A 371 0.74 14.18 -5.40
C VAL A 371 -0.36 13.23 -5.85
N SER A 372 -0.13 12.44 -6.91
CA SER A 372 -1.06 11.39 -7.32
C SER A 372 -1.28 10.43 -6.18
N ASN A 373 -2.50 10.33 -5.72
CA ASN A 373 -2.88 9.37 -4.70
C ASN A 373 -4.36 9.04 -4.87
N ARG A 374 -4.69 7.77 -4.75
CA ARG A 374 -6.04 7.28 -4.98
C ARG A 374 -7.02 7.70 -3.88
N TYR A 375 -6.54 7.80 -2.65
CA TYR A 375 -7.38 7.92 -1.46
C TYR A 375 -7.26 9.26 -0.75
N LEU A 376 -6.22 10.02 -1.04
CA LEU A 376 -5.90 11.28 -0.37
C LEU A 376 -5.69 12.38 -1.42
N ASP A 377 -6.37 13.50 -1.28
CA ASP A 377 -6.06 14.70 -2.04
C ASP A 377 -4.96 15.50 -1.34
N LEU A 378 -3.74 15.36 -1.83
CA LEU A 378 -2.56 16.01 -1.26
C LEU A 378 -2.35 17.45 -1.74
N HIS A 379 -3.02 17.86 -2.82
CA HIS A 379 -2.88 19.20 -3.39
C HIS A 379 -3.06 20.29 -2.33
N PRO A 380 -4.12 20.28 -1.49
CA PRO A 380 -4.32 21.34 -0.51
C PRO A 380 -3.16 21.48 0.48
N VAL A 381 -2.62 20.36 0.94
CA VAL A 381 -1.53 20.34 1.92
C VAL A 381 -0.27 20.96 1.32
N VAL A 382 0.12 20.52 0.11
CA VAL A 382 1.32 21.00 -0.57
C VAL A 382 1.20 22.46 -0.94
N TYR A 383 0.03 22.90 -1.44
CA TYR A 383 -0.20 24.34 -1.72
C TYR A 383 -0.15 25.20 -0.47
N ARG A 384 -0.70 24.75 0.67
CA ARG A 384 -0.61 25.47 1.96
C ARG A 384 0.83 25.57 2.46
N ILE A 385 1.64 24.54 2.25
CA ILE A 385 3.08 24.62 2.54
C ILE A 385 3.77 25.60 1.61
N ALA A 386 3.51 25.51 0.30
CA ALA A 386 4.09 26.41 -0.70
C ALA A 386 3.81 27.88 -0.37
N ASP A 387 2.55 28.21 -0.03
CA ASP A 387 2.15 29.55 0.42
C ASP A 387 2.90 29.99 1.69
N LYS A 388 2.98 29.10 2.68
CA LYS A 388 3.65 29.36 3.96
C LYS A 388 5.14 29.66 3.80
N ILE A 389 5.84 28.96 2.88
CA ILE A 389 7.28 29.17 2.62
C ILE A 389 7.54 30.23 1.53
N GLY A 390 6.49 30.80 0.94
CA GLY A 390 6.59 31.83 -0.09
C GLY A 390 7.15 31.32 -1.43
N PHE A 391 6.74 30.12 -1.84
CA PHE A 391 7.06 29.54 -3.14
C PHE A 391 5.81 29.53 -4.02
N PRO A 392 5.76 30.28 -5.12
CA PRO A 392 4.77 30.08 -6.16
C PRO A 392 4.73 28.62 -6.60
N ALA A 393 3.53 28.06 -6.74
CA ALA A 393 3.30 26.67 -7.07
C ALA A 393 2.35 26.54 -8.26
N ILE A 394 2.61 25.54 -9.10
CA ILE A 394 1.74 25.16 -10.22
C ILE A 394 1.51 23.66 -10.19
N THR A 395 0.33 23.20 -10.62
CA THR A 395 0.03 21.78 -10.84
C THR A 395 0.11 21.46 -12.32
N ILE A 396 0.77 20.36 -12.64
CA ILE A 396 0.72 19.70 -13.95
C ILE A 396 0.12 18.32 -13.74
N ASP A 397 -1.02 18.11 -14.39
CA ASP A 397 -1.77 16.87 -14.39
C ASP A 397 -1.66 16.24 -15.80
N ASP A 398 -1.21 15.01 -15.84
CA ASP A 398 -0.98 14.22 -17.05
C ASP A 398 -1.90 12.97 -17.05
N ASN A 399 -3.12 13.11 -16.53
CA ASN A 399 -4.08 12.01 -16.40
C ASN A 399 -4.88 11.74 -17.70
N ASP A 400 -4.49 12.33 -18.84
CA ASP A 400 -5.09 12.00 -20.14
C ASP A 400 -4.70 10.56 -20.53
N THR A 401 -5.62 9.65 -20.27
CA THR A 401 -5.55 8.19 -20.31
C THR A 401 -5.24 7.55 -21.68
N ALA A 402 -4.93 8.33 -22.70
CA ALA A 402 -4.69 7.82 -24.06
C ALA A 402 -3.47 6.88 -24.21
N TYR A 403 -2.69 6.64 -23.15
CA TYR A 403 -1.40 5.98 -23.22
C TYR A 403 -1.16 4.87 -22.18
N GLU A 404 -2.17 4.43 -21.43
CA GLU A 404 -2.03 3.36 -20.42
C GLU A 404 -1.50 2.05 -21.03
N ASP A 405 -1.93 1.71 -22.25
CA ASP A 405 -1.45 0.53 -22.98
C ASP A 405 0.03 0.59 -23.38
N ALA A 406 0.64 1.78 -23.31
CA ALA A 406 2.03 2.01 -23.69
C ALA A 406 2.99 2.12 -22.48
N GLY A 407 2.55 1.72 -21.28
CA GLY A 407 3.36 1.81 -20.06
C GLY A 407 3.51 3.24 -19.52
N PHE A 408 2.59 4.12 -19.89
CA PHE A 408 2.45 5.47 -19.39
C PHE A 408 1.29 5.51 -18.39
N TYR A 409 1.57 5.96 -17.19
CA TYR A 409 0.56 6.17 -16.15
C TYR A 409 0.37 7.67 -15.94
N GLY A 410 -0.88 8.09 -15.82
CA GLY A 410 -1.22 9.46 -15.47
C GLY A 410 -0.60 9.88 -14.13
N SER A 411 -0.33 11.16 -13.98
CA SER A 411 0.31 11.68 -12.76
C SER A 411 0.03 13.14 -12.51
N ASP A 412 -0.07 13.47 -11.22
CA ASP A 412 -0.19 14.85 -10.73
C ASP A 412 1.10 15.27 -10.03
N TRP A 413 1.68 16.37 -10.49
CA TRP A 413 2.89 16.95 -9.93
C TRP A 413 2.70 18.40 -9.56
N ILE A 414 3.09 18.80 -8.35
CA ILE A 414 3.15 20.21 -7.95
C ILE A 414 4.60 20.67 -8.02
N ILE A 415 4.83 21.71 -8.82
CA ILE A 415 6.14 22.36 -9.01
C ILE A 415 6.14 23.66 -8.24
N MET A 416 7.08 23.81 -7.30
CA MET A 416 7.20 24.98 -6.43
C MET A 416 8.57 25.62 -6.62
N THR A 417 8.62 26.91 -6.97
CA THR A 417 9.88 27.64 -7.14
C THR A 417 9.68 29.15 -7.10
N ARG A 418 10.72 29.88 -6.67
CA ARG A 418 10.78 31.35 -6.80
C ARG A 418 11.24 31.78 -8.18
N ASN A 419 11.68 30.87 -9.04
CA ASN A 419 12.13 31.18 -10.41
C ASN A 419 10.94 31.40 -11.35
N GLN A 420 10.47 32.62 -11.41
CA GLN A 420 9.35 33.04 -12.26
C GLN A 420 9.62 32.81 -13.77
N VAL A 421 10.88 32.96 -14.20
CA VAL A 421 11.24 32.74 -15.61
C VAL A 421 11.01 31.29 -16.00
N LEU A 422 11.32 30.36 -15.10
CA LEU A 422 11.08 28.92 -15.33
C LEU A 422 9.58 28.62 -15.42
N LEU A 423 8.76 29.16 -14.52
CA LEU A 423 7.30 28.94 -14.52
C LEU A 423 6.62 29.50 -15.78
N GLN A 424 7.20 30.50 -16.42
CA GLN A 424 6.67 31.11 -17.66
C GLN A 424 7.12 30.36 -18.93
N GLN A 425 7.96 29.32 -18.83
CA GLN A 425 8.33 28.54 -20.01
C GLN A 425 7.12 27.77 -20.59
N PRO A 426 6.97 27.71 -21.92
CA PRO A 426 5.81 27.07 -22.57
C PRO A 426 5.58 25.62 -22.12
N LEU A 427 6.66 24.85 -21.90
CA LEU A 427 6.59 23.47 -21.42
C LEU A 427 5.85 23.30 -20.09
N LEU A 428 5.79 24.34 -19.28
CA LEU A 428 5.13 24.36 -17.97
C LEU A 428 3.84 25.17 -18.02
N LYS A 429 3.92 26.41 -18.49
CA LYS A 429 2.81 27.37 -18.46
C LYS A 429 1.58 26.90 -19.23
N ASP A 430 1.79 26.35 -20.44
CA ASP A 430 0.68 26.02 -21.37
C ASP A 430 -0.13 24.80 -20.92
N VAL A 431 0.37 24.05 -19.92
CA VAL A 431 -0.26 22.83 -19.39
C VAL A 431 -0.57 22.93 -17.89
N THR A 432 -0.31 24.10 -17.29
CA THR A 432 -0.64 24.35 -15.88
C THR A 432 -2.15 24.35 -15.71
N LYS A 433 -2.66 23.53 -14.79
CA LYS A 433 -4.06 23.59 -14.38
C LYS A 433 -4.33 24.83 -13.52
N GLU A 434 -5.53 25.39 -13.65
CA GLU A 434 -5.96 26.47 -12.77
C GLU A 434 -5.94 25.98 -11.31
N THR A 435 -5.40 26.82 -10.44
CA THR A 435 -5.37 26.52 -9.00
C THR A 435 -6.78 26.51 -8.45
N VAL A 436 -7.22 25.39 -7.95
CA VAL A 436 -8.52 25.25 -7.27
C VAL A 436 -8.42 25.92 -5.90
N GLU A 437 -9.44 26.69 -5.50
CA GLU A 437 -9.54 27.19 -4.13
C GLU A 437 -9.80 26.01 -3.18
N PHE A 438 -8.91 25.80 -2.24
CA PHE A 438 -9.04 24.76 -1.23
C PHE A 438 -9.76 25.26 0.02
N PRO A 439 -10.59 24.41 0.68
CA PRO A 439 -11.27 24.79 1.91
C PRO A 439 -10.31 25.33 2.96
N ALA A 440 -10.68 26.45 3.61
CA ALA A 440 -9.84 27.09 4.63
C ALA A 440 -9.53 26.17 5.84
N ARG A 441 -10.34 25.15 6.07
CA ARG A 441 -10.15 24.15 7.15
C ARG A 441 -8.91 23.27 6.93
N ILE A 442 -8.46 23.09 5.67
CA ILE A 442 -7.28 22.28 5.38
C ILE A 442 -6.05 23.14 5.61
N MET A 443 -5.23 22.71 6.55
CA MET A 443 -4.01 23.39 6.98
C MET A 443 -2.78 22.66 6.42
N TYR A 444 -1.65 23.35 6.38
CA TYR A 444 -0.35 22.69 6.19
C TYR A 444 -0.06 21.75 7.36
N TRP A 445 0.70 20.70 7.09
CA TRP A 445 1.12 19.75 8.12
C TRP A 445 2.38 20.22 8.82
N THR A 446 2.47 19.85 10.10
CA THR A 446 3.65 20.02 10.95
C THR A 446 3.98 18.68 11.61
N ASP A 447 5.15 18.57 12.24
CA ASP A 447 5.54 17.38 12.99
C ASP A 447 4.58 17.07 14.14
N GLU A 448 3.92 18.11 14.68
CA GLU A 448 2.95 17.95 15.76
C GLU A 448 1.51 17.69 15.27
N ARG A 449 1.21 18.04 14.01
CA ARG A 449 -0.17 17.99 13.51
C ARG A 449 -0.24 17.65 12.03
N SER A 450 -0.93 16.54 11.75
CA SER A 450 -1.38 16.16 10.41
C SER A 450 -2.84 15.73 10.47
N ASP A 451 -3.62 16.03 9.45
CA ASP A 451 -5.04 15.67 9.36
C ASP A 451 -5.31 14.97 8.04
N LEU A 452 -5.19 13.65 8.08
CA LEU A 452 -5.45 12.79 6.91
C LEU A 452 -6.95 12.72 6.57
N LEU A 453 -7.84 12.88 7.55
CA LEU A 453 -9.27 12.77 7.31
C LEU A 453 -9.82 13.95 6.50
N SER A 454 -9.23 15.13 6.67
CA SER A 454 -9.66 16.34 5.93
C SER A 454 -9.35 16.31 4.44
N ILE A 455 -8.44 15.43 4.01
CA ILE A 455 -7.95 15.28 2.64
C ILE A 455 -8.34 13.94 1.99
N LEU A 456 -9.28 13.20 2.58
CA LEU A 456 -9.82 12.01 1.93
C LEU A 456 -10.46 12.39 0.59
N ALA A 457 -10.08 11.70 -0.49
CA ALA A 457 -10.61 11.95 -1.82
C ALA A 457 -12.14 11.74 -1.86
N SER A 458 -12.87 12.74 -2.35
CA SER A 458 -14.34 12.77 -2.25
C SER A 458 -15.06 11.91 -3.28
N GLU A 459 -14.39 11.43 -4.30
CA GLU A 459 -15.01 10.75 -5.43
C GLU A 459 -15.14 9.24 -5.28
N GLU A 460 -14.35 8.60 -4.42
CA GLU A 460 -14.40 7.15 -4.23
C GLU A 460 -15.14 6.75 -2.96
N GLY A 461 -16.41 6.39 -3.14
CA GLY A 461 -17.16 5.51 -2.26
C GLY A 461 -17.88 6.14 -1.08
N SER A 462 -19.12 5.68 -0.90
CA SER A 462 -20.02 6.03 0.23
C SER A 462 -19.41 5.79 1.63
N PHE A 463 -18.43 4.88 1.74
CA PHE A 463 -17.75 4.54 2.97
C PHE A 463 -16.84 5.66 3.48
N LEU A 464 -16.04 6.29 2.59
CA LEU A 464 -15.19 7.41 2.98
C LEU A 464 -15.99 8.67 3.31
N ARG A 465 -17.10 8.92 2.59
CA ARG A 465 -18.06 9.99 2.94
C ARG A 465 -18.77 9.74 4.27
N TRP A 466 -19.09 8.49 4.57
CA TRP A 466 -19.64 8.12 5.87
C TRP A 466 -18.65 8.40 7.01
N LEU A 467 -17.35 8.13 6.79
CA LEU A 467 -16.28 8.47 7.74
C LEU A 467 -16.10 9.97 7.97
N GLN A 468 -16.34 10.81 6.95
CA GLN A 468 -16.27 12.28 7.06
C GLN A 468 -17.45 12.87 7.83
N GLY A 469 -18.55 12.10 7.97
CA GLY A 469 -19.77 12.49 8.71
C GLY A 469 -19.75 12.07 10.18
N LEU A 470 -18.76 11.29 10.62
CA LEU A 470 -18.50 10.95 12.02
C LEU A 470 -17.51 11.92 12.64
#